data_5de2cd141ada556ccfff9d40fc53b28b
#
_entry.id   5de2cd141ada556ccfff9d40fc53b28b
#
_cell.length_a   1.000
_cell.length_b   1.000
_cell.length_c   1.000
_cell.angle_alpha   90.00
_cell.angle_beta   90.00
_cell.angle_gamma   90.00
#
_symmetry.space_group_name_H-M   'P 1'
#
loop_
_entity.id
_entity.type
_entity.pdbx_description
1 polymer ?
#
loop_
_entity_poly.entity_id
_entity_poly.type
_entity_poly.pdbx_seq_one_letter_code
_entity_poly.pdbx_strand_id
1 'polypeptide(L)'
;MKRFLIIIACFLFIFVSIFVIRSTMTQEVGANQTSGYAMVKDNNSYFYRYTLENPAVNNKYFLLEKSYFVKIIENSNENFYKAEYNGLKGYVKKTDVEFVEEIPENPFLSEITFDIYSASSVELRTEPSTENGIGSIITTLPSGYKNLNYYGKLTGEESIKGLGNIWLYCSFTTPENKQVFGYVYSPLTVNLSPINENGENLTPVSVTDYVPINSLLYLSLSTKNLIIIAITIPALYIAYLFVKPTKILKE
;
A
#
# COMPACT_ATOMS: atom_id res chain seq x y z
N MET A 1 15.10 -7.03 59.10
CA MET A 1 16.04 -6.47 58.11
C MET A 1 16.12 -7.24 56.79
N LYS A 2 16.43 -8.54 56.73
CA LYS A 2 16.58 -9.29 55.44
C LYS A 2 15.35 -9.25 54.54
N ARG A 3 14.12 -9.35 55.06
CA ARG A 3 12.87 -9.29 54.29
C ARG A 3 12.61 -7.92 53.66
N PHE A 4 12.96 -6.85 54.37
CA PHE A 4 12.84 -5.47 53.88
C PHE A 4 13.81 -5.19 52.74
N LEU A 5 15.03 -5.72 52.78
CA LEU A 5 16.03 -5.62 51.71
C LEU A 5 15.58 -6.34 50.42
N ILE A 6 14.92 -7.49 50.58
CA ILE A 6 14.39 -8.25 49.40
C ILE A 6 13.27 -7.47 48.71
N ILE A 7 12.36 -6.85 49.47
CA ILE A 7 11.27 -6.04 48.93
C ILE A 7 11.85 -4.84 48.15
N ILE A 8 12.84 -4.15 48.69
CA ILE A 8 13.52 -3.04 48.01
C ILE A 8 14.19 -3.50 46.73
N ALA A 9 14.89 -4.66 46.75
CA ALA A 9 15.53 -5.21 45.56
C ALA A 9 14.53 -5.57 44.47
N CYS A 10 13.36 -6.15 44.81
CA CYS A 10 12.30 -6.42 43.84
C CYS A 10 11.70 -5.13 43.23
N PHE A 11 11.49 -4.10 44.06
CA PHE A 11 11.02 -2.80 43.54
C PHE A 11 12.02 -2.14 42.62
N LEU A 12 13.32 -2.17 42.92
CA LEU A 12 14.40 -1.67 42.08
C LEU A 12 14.45 -2.44 40.75
N PHE A 13 14.30 -3.76 40.79
CA PHE A 13 14.30 -4.58 39.59
C PHE A 13 13.11 -4.29 38.69
N ILE A 14 11.91 -4.12 39.23
CA ILE A 14 10.70 -3.71 38.47
C ILE A 14 10.90 -2.33 37.88
N PHE A 15 11.48 -1.38 38.64
CA PHE A 15 11.73 -0.02 38.14
C PHE A 15 12.75 0.02 36.99
N VAL A 16 13.84 -0.76 37.12
CA VAL A 16 14.85 -0.91 36.07
C VAL A 16 14.25 -1.57 34.82
N SER A 17 13.40 -2.61 34.99
CA SER A 17 12.73 -3.28 33.89
C SER A 17 11.78 -2.33 33.15
N ILE A 18 11.00 -1.50 33.85
CA ILE A 18 10.12 -0.48 33.25
C ILE A 18 10.95 0.60 32.55
N PHE A 19 12.08 1.00 33.12
CA PHE A 19 12.96 2.00 32.53
C PHE A 19 13.64 1.50 31.25
N VAL A 20 14.09 0.24 31.24
CA VAL A 20 14.65 -0.41 30.05
C VAL A 20 13.58 -0.56 28.95
N ILE A 21 12.37 -0.97 29.30
CA ILE A 21 11.25 -1.06 28.35
C ILE A 21 10.92 0.33 27.78
N ARG A 22 10.92 1.37 28.61
CA ARG A 22 10.67 2.74 28.17
C ARG A 22 11.79 3.28 27.26
N SER A 23 13.06 2.99 27.58
CA SER A 23 14.20 3.44 26.75
C SER A 23 14.27 2.71 25.39
N THR A 24 13.90 1.44 25.33
CA THR A 24 13.78 0.71 24.06
C THR A 24 12.58 1.18 23.24
N MET A 25 11.46 1.52 23.87
CA MET A 25 10.31 2.10 23.17
C MET A 25 10.54 3.52 22.67
N THR A 26 11.37 4.33 23.35
CA THR A 26 11.69 5.70 22.89
C THR A 26 12.75 5.74 21.79
N GLN A 27 13.54 4.69 21.62
CA GLN A 27 14.47 4.60 20.49
C GLN A 27 13.80 4.22 19.15
N GLU A 28 12.62 3.57 19.19
CA GLU A 28 11.83 3.25 17.99
C GLU A 28 10.86 4.38 17.55
N VAL A 29 10.63 5.40 18.39
CA VAL A 29 9.75 6.54 18.05
C VAL A 29 10.47 7.61 17.20
N GLY A 30 11.75 7.43 16.93
CA GLY A 30 12.52 8.31 16.03
C GLY A 30 12.53 7.86 14.57
N ALA A 31 11.92 6.74 14.21
CA ALA A 31 11.69 6.40 12.81
C ALA A 31 10.60 7.34 12.29
N ASN A 32 10.95 8.30 11.45
CA ASN A 32 10.03 9.17 10.74
C ASN A 32 8.90 8.31 10.17
N GLN A 33 7.67 8.54 10.63
CA GLN A 33 6.47 7.97 10.03
C GLN A 33 6.34 8.59 8.65
N THR A 34 6.94 7.94 7.66
CA THR A 34 6.72 8.33 6.27
C THR A 34 5.27 8.10 5.92
N SER A 35 4.73 8.98 5.10
CA SER A 35 3.35 8.99 4.67
C SER A 35 3.09 7.74 3.88
N GLY A 36 3.00 6.75 3.77
CA GLY A 36 2.75 5.58 2.90
C GLY A 36 2.59 5.89 1.41
N TYR A 37 3.09 7.02 0.93
CA TYR A 37 3.11 7.38 -0.48
C TYR A 37 4.50 7.19 -1.08
N ALA A 38 4.52 6.77 -2.36
CA ALA A 38 5.75 6.68 -3.13
C ALA A 38 5.54 7.26 -4.52
N MET A 39 6.51 8.06 -4.95
CA MET A 39 6.54 8.71 -6.26
C MET A 39 7.00 7.73 -7.34
N VAL A 40 6.38 7.78 -8.49
CA VAL A 40 6.77 7.03 -9.70
C VAL A 40 8.00 7.68 -10.33
N LYS A 41 9.10 6.92 -10.46
CA LYS A 41 10.42 7.45 -10.88
C LYS A 41 10.56 7.65 -12.38
N ASP A 42 10.00 6.78 -13.18
CA ASP A 42 10.18 6.81 -14.63
C ASP A 42 8.94 6.40 -15.43
N ASN A 43 9.00 6.61 -16.74
CA ASN A 43 7.88 6.38 -17.65
C ASN A 43 7.66 4.91 -18.03
N ASN A 44 8.40 3.96 -17.46
CA ASN A 44 8.25 2.52 -17.69
C ASN A 44 7.69 1.78 -16.48
N SER A 45 7.21 2.50 -15.49
CA SER A 45 6.61 1.97 -14.28
C SER A 45 5.18 1.51 -14.54
N TYR A 46 4.85 0.30 -14.10
CA TYR A 46 3.51 -0.26 -14.30
C TYR A 46 2.80 -0.48 -12.97
N PHE A 47 1.48 -0.32 -12.99
CA PHE A 47 0.60 -0.83 -11.96
C PHE A 47 0.19 -2.25 -12.32
N TYR A 48 0.26 -3.19 -11.36
CA TYR A 48 0.08 -4.62 -11.59
C TYR A 48 -1.13 -5.16 -10.84
N ARG A 49 -1.79 -6.20 -11.41
CA ARG A 49 -2.94 -6.90 -10.79
C ARG A 49 -2.48 -7.84 -9.68
N TYR A 50 -1.34 -8.50 -9.87
CA TYR A 50 -0.74 -9.47 -8.95
C TYR A 50 0.77 -9.55 -9.15
N THR A 51 1.45 -10.19 -8.22
CA THR A 51 2.92 -10.21 -8.12
C THR A 51 3.60 -11.35 -8.90
N LEU A 52 2.84 -12.18 -9.62
CA LEU A 52 3.41 -13.31 -10.37
C LEU A 52 4.21 -12.80 -11.57
N GLU A 53 5.46 -13.21 -11.65
CA GLU A 53 6.36 -12.94 -12.77
C GLU A 53 6.21 -14.01 -13.88
N ASN A 54 4.99 -14.38 -14.23
CA ASN A 54 4.78 -15.26 -15.37
C ASN A 54 4.71 -14.41 -16.64
N PRO A 55 5.72 -14.50 -17.53
CA PRO A 55 5.75 -13.69 -18.75
C PRO A 55 4.64 -14.04 -19.74
N ALA A 56 3.98 -15.19 -19.57
CA ALA A 56 2.86 -15.62 -20.42
C ALA A 56 1.52 -14.98 -20.01
N VAL A 57 1.43 -14.35 -18.84
CA VAL A 57 0.20 -13.74 -18.35
C VAL A 57 0.42 -12.23 -18.23
N ASN A 58 -0.40 -11.46 -18.94
CA ASN A 58 -0.38 -10.01 -18.79
C ASN A 58 -0.95 -9.65 -17.40
N ASN A 59 -0.07 -9.39 -16.45
CA ASN A 59 -0.44 -8.98 -15.09
C ASN A 59 -0.45 -7.45 -14.89
N LYS A 60 -0.23 -6.67 -15.95
CA LYS A 60 -0.21 -5.22 -15.92
C LYS A 60 -1.62 -4.66 -16.04
N TYR A 61 -1.95 -3.70 -15.20
CA TYR A 61 -3.13 -2.90 -15.40
C TYR A 61 -2.85 -1.79 -16.42
N PHE A 62 -1.88 -0.94 -16.15
CA PHE A 62 -1.54 0.20 -17.00
C PHE A 62 -0.16 0.73 -16.64
N LEU A 63 0.34 1.60 -17.48
CA LEU A 63 1.54 2.39 -17.26
C LEU A 63 1.22 3.55 -16.31
N LEU A 64 1.97 3.66 -15.23
CA LEU A 64 1.93 4.79 -14.32
C LEU A 64 2.67 5.99 -14.94
N GLU A 65 2.12 7.15 -14.78
CA GLU A 65 2.79 8.38 -15.24
C GLU A 65 3.85 8.82 -14.22
N LYS A 66 5.01 9.20 -14.73
CA LYS A 66 6.13 9.72 -13.93
C LYS A 66 5.69 10.93 -13.09
N SER A 67 6.32 11.12 -11.94
CA SER A 67 6.08 12.18 -10.95
C SER A 67 4.73 12.13 -10.20
N TYR A 68 3.85 11.21 -10.56
CA TYR A 68 2.65 10.92 -9.77
C TYR A 68 2.95 9.87 -8.70
N PHE A 69 2.00 9.61 -7.82
CA PHE A 69 2.24 8.82 -6.61
C PHE A 69 1.34 7.58 -6.55
N VAL A 70 1.79 6.60 -5.79
CA VAL A 70 0.99 5.45 -5.37
C VAL A 70 0.97 5.41 -3.84
N LYS A 71 -0.17 5.07 -3.27
CA LYS A 71 -0.28 4.87 -1.82
C LYS A 71 0.15 3.45 -1.49
N ILE A 72 1.23 3.30 -0.77
CA ILE A 72 1.74 2.00 -0.35
C ILE A 72 0.90 1.48 0.83
N ILE A 73 0.37 0.27 0.72
CA ILE A 73 -0.44 -0.38 1.75
C ILE A 73 0.44 -1.29 2.62
N GLU A 74 1.24 -2.13 1.96
CA GLU A 74 2.11 -3.08 2.65
C GLU A 74 3.25 -3.57 1.75
N ASN A 75 4.26 -4.17 2.38
CA ASN A 75 5.32 -4.89 1.68
C ASN A 75 4.80 -6.28 1.28
N SER A 76 4.63 -6.54 0.00
CA SER A 76 4.05 -7.79 -0.50
C SER A 76 5.07 -8.92 -0.58
N ASN A 77 6.22 -8.66 -1.21
CA ASN A 77 7.33 -9.61 -1.36
C ASN A 77 8.65 -8.85 -1.63
N GLU A 78 9.72 -9.54 -2.01
CA GLU A 78 11.03 -8.93 -2.27
C GLU A 78 10.98 -7.86 -3.37
N ASN A 79 10.13 -8.02 -4.39
CA ASN A 79 10.11 -7.19 -5.59
C ASN A 79 8.95 -6.19 -5.64
N PHE A 80 7.87 -6.40 -4.87
CA PHE A 80 6.63 -5.64 -4.99
C PHE A 80 6.14 -5.09 -3.67
N TYR A 81 5.57 -3.89 -3.75
CA TYR A 81 4.65 -3.35 -2.74
C TYR A 81 3.21 -3.57 -3.20
N LYS A 82 2.33 -3.90 -2.25
CA LYS A 82 0.88 -3.76 -2.45
C LYS A 82 0.53 -2.29 -2.31
N ALA A 83 -0.20 -1.78 -3.27
CA ALA A 83 -0.46 -0.35 -3.39
C ALA A 83 -1.90 -0.07 -3.79
N GLU A 84 -2.30 1.17 -3.60
CA GLU A 84 -3.56 1.74 -4.07
C GLU A 84 -3.26 2.94 -4.97
N TYR A 85 -3.94 3.00 -6.10
CA TYR A 85 -3.87 4.11 -7.04
C TYR A 85 -5.30 4.57 -7.35
N ASN A 86 -5.69 5.74 -6.83
CA ASN A 86 -7.02 6.34 -7.02
C ASN A 86 -8.18 5.34 -6.80
N GLY A 87 -8.18 4.65 -5.64
CA GLY A 87 -9.19 3.66 -5.27
C GLY A 87 -8.99 2.26 -5.86
N LEU A 88 -8.13 2.09 -6.86
CA LEU A 88 -7.79 0.78 -7.42
C LEU A 88 -6.66 0.13 -6.61
N LYS A 89 -6.87 -1.09 -6.14
CA LYS A 89 -5.85 -1.88 -5.43
C LYS A 89 -5.07 -2.75 -6.39
N GLY A 90 -3.75 -2.83 -6.17
CA GLY A 90 -2.84 -3.59 -7.01
C GLY A 90 -1.43 -3.62 -6.43
N TYR A 91 -0.45 -3.68 -7.30
CA TYR A 91 0.96 -3.81 -6.91
C TYR A 91 1.84 -2.90 -7.76
N VAL A 92 2.96 -2.48 -7.20
CA VAL A 92 3.99 -1.72 -7.91
C VAL A 92 5.37 -2.31 -7.59
N LYS A 93 6.28 -2.30 -8.55
CA LYS A 93 7.65 -2.75 -8.31
C LYS A 93 8.37 -1.76 -7.40
N LYS A 94 9.14 -2.30 -6.46
CA LYS A 94 9.94 -1.49 -5.52
C LYS A 94 10.98 -0.63 -6.23
N THR A 95 11.52 -1.12 -7.34
CA THR A 95 12.50 -0.40 -8.18
C THR A 95 11.90 0.82 -8.88
N ASP A 96 10.60 0.81 -9.12
CA ASP A 96 9.92 1.78 -9.97
C ASP A 96 9.40 3.01 -9.20
N VAL A 97 9.47 2.94 -7.86
CA VAL A 97 8.95 3.99 -6.98
C VAL A 97 9.95 4.42 -5.93
N GLU A 98 9.76 5.61 -5.39
CA GLU A 98 10.55 6.18 -4.31
C GLU A 98 9.64 6.79 -3.26
N PHE A 99 9.82 6.43 -1.99
CA PHE A 99 9.01 6.94 -0.90
C PHE A 99 9.18 8.45 -0.73
N VAL A 100 8.11 9.12 -0.30
CA VAL A 100 8.12 10.54 0.04
C VAL A 100 7.74 10.73 1.50
N GLU A 101 8.32 11.77 2.11
CA GLU A 101 8.11 12.07 3.52
C GLU A 101 6.72 12.67 3.77
N GLU A 102 6.23 13.43 2.82
CA GLU A 102 5.00 14.20 2.94
C GLU A 102 3.84 13.52 2.21
N ILE A 103 2.62 13.84 2.60
CA ILE A 103 1.42 13.39 1.90
C ILE A 103 1.20 14.30 0.69
N PRO A 104 1.20 13.77 -0.55
CA PRO A 104 0.95 14.58 -1.72
C PRO A 104 -0.47 15.16 -1.71
N GLU A 105 -0.62 16.40 -2.19
CA GLU A 105 -1.93 17.03 -2.35
C GLU A 105 -2.70 16.43 -3.55
N ASN A 106 -1.98 16.15 -4.64
CA ASN A 106 -2.53 15.59 -5.88
C ASN A 106 -1.81 14.30 -6.29
N PRO A 107 -2.02 13.21 -5.55
CA PRO A 107 -1.23 11.99 -5.76
C PRO A 107 -1.52 11.28 -7.08
N PHE A 108 -2.71 11.44 -7.64
CA PHE A 108 -3.19 10.65 -8.77
C PHE A 108 -3.69 11.53 -9.92
N LEU A 109 -3.92 10.91 -11.08
CA LEU A 109 -4.52 11.54 -12.28
C LEU A 109 -6.05 11.70 -12.13
N SER A 110 -6.56 12.06 -10.97
CA SER A 110 -8.00 12.07 -10.66
C SER A 110 -8.82 13.05 -11.50
N GLU A 111 -8.19 14.11 -12.03
CA GLU A 111 -8.84 15.13 -12.86
C GLU A 111 -8.70 14.88 -14.35
N ILE A 112 -7.94 13.87 -14.75
CA ILE A 112 -7.74 13.55 -16.15
C ILE A 112 -8.91 12.72 -16.66
N THR A 113 -9.59 13.22 -17.66
CA THR A 113 -10.75 12.57 -18.26
C THR A 113 -10.66 12.54 -19.79
N PHE A 114 -11.46 11.68 -20.39
CA PHE A 114 -11.66 11.62 -21.83
C PHE A 114 -13.10 11.23 -22.19
N ASP A 115 -13.46 11.40 -23.44
CA ASP A 115 -14.79 11.10 -23.96
C ASP A 115 -14.75 9.97 -24.98
N ILE A 116 -15.88 9.29 -25.16
CA ILE A 116 -16.09 8.37 -26.29
C ILE A 116 -16.42 9.19 -27.53
N TYR A 117 -15.82 8.82 -28.67
CA TYR A 117 -16.11 9.45 -29.94
C TYR A 117 -17.60 9.39 -30.31
N SER A 118 -18.16 10.47 -30.83
CA SER A 118 -19.60 10.62 -31.00
C SER A 118 -20.24 9.73 -32.09
N ALA A 119 -19.44 9.11 -32.95
CA ALA A 119 -19.97 8.30 -34.04
C ALA A 119 -20.14 6.82 -33.72
N SER A 120 -19.65 6.35 -32.58
CA SER A 120 -19.61 4.91 -32.26
C SER A 120 -19.87 4.64 -30.78
N SER A 121 -20.60 3.58 -30.47
CA SER A 121 -20.54 2.97 -29.14
C SER A 121 -19.24 2.18 -29.00
N VAL A 122 -18.71 2.09 -27.79
CA VAL A 122 -17.42 1.45 -27.51
C VAL A 122 -17.56 0.45 -26.35
N GLU A 123 -16.95 -0.69 -26.51
CA GLU A 123 -16.93 -1.73 -25.47
C GLU A 123 -15.85 -1.41 -24.44
N LEU A 124 -16.26 -1.41 -23.16
CA LEU A 124 -15.36 -1.47 -22.02
C LEU A 124 -15.02 -2.93 -21.78
N ARG A 125 -13.73 -3.26 -21.76
CA ARG A 125 -13.25 -4.64 -21.71
C ARG A 125 -12.37 -4.93 -20.50
N THR A 126 -12.30 -6.22 -20.11
CA THR A 126 -11.43 -6.67 -18.99
C THR A 126 -9.95 -6.67 -19.35
N GLU A 127 -9.63 -6.83 -20.64
CA GLU A 127 -8.26 -6.85 -21.19
C GLU A 127 -8.16 -5.94 -22.41
N PRO A 128 -6.97 -5.47 -22.78
CA PRO A 128 -6.73 -4.63 -23.94
C PRO A 128 -6.71 -5.47 -25.23
N SER A 129 -7.82 -6.18 -25.50
CA SER A 129 -7.98 -7.08 -26.65
C SER A 129 -9.45 -7.26 -27.02
N THR A 130 -9.70 -7.49 -28.31
CA THR A 130 -11.01 -7.88 -28.85
C THR A 130 -11.06 -9.36 -29.20
N GLU A 131 -9.96 -10.11 -29.05
CA GLU A 131 -9.90 -11.54 -29.31
C GLU A 131 -10.84 -12.32 -28.38
N ASN A 132 -11.55 -13.29 -28.95
CA ASN A 132 -12.45 -14.15 -28.18
C ASN A 132 -11.66 -14.95 -27.12
N GLY A 133 -12.09 -14.85 -25.87
CA GLY A 133 -11.50 -15.55 -24.73
C GLY A 133 -10.37 -14.77 -24.00
N ILE A 134 -9.86 -13.66 -24.58
CA ILE A 134 -8.85 -12.83 -23.90
C ILE A 134 -9.49 -11.60 -23.26
N GLY A 135 -10.31 -10.84 -23.99
CA GLY A 135 -10.94 -9.62 -23.49
C GLY A 135 -12.48 -9.74 -23.42
N SER A 136 -13.02 -10.02 -22.24
CA SER A 136 -14.49 -10.03 -22.04
C SER A 136 -15.05 -8.62 -22.03
N ILE A 137 -16.21 -8.42 -22.62
CA ILE A 137 -16.97 -7.18 -22.55
C ILE A 137 -17.56 -7.03 -21.16
N ILE A 138 -17.25 -5.94 -20.49
CA ILE A 138 -17.83 -5.58 -19.18
C ILE A 138 -19.17 -4.88 -19.43
N THR A 139 -19.15 -3.89 -20.32
CA THR A 139 -20.33 -3.13 -20.74
C THR A 139 -20.05 -2.40 -22.04
N THR A 140 -21.10 -1.88 -22.66
CA THR A 140 -20.98 -1.01 -23.84
C THR A 140 -21.29 0.42 -23.45
N LEU A 141 -20.35 1.31 -23.70
CA LEU A 141 -20.52 2.75 -23.51
C LEU A 141 -21.16 3.35 -24.75
N PRO A 142 -22.22 4.15 -24.61
CA PRO A 142 -22.89 4.77 -25.76
C PRO A 142 -21.96 5.77 -26.46
N SER A 143 -22.28 6.06 -27.72
CA SER A 143 -21.58 7.10 -28.48
C SER A 143 -21.65 8.45 -27.78
N GLY A 144 -20.55 9.19 -27.76
CA GLY A 144 -20.46 10.49 -27.11
C GLY A 144 -20.53 10.44 -25.58
N TYR A 145 -20.33 9.28 -24.93
CA TYR A 145 -20.22 9.19 -23.48
C TYR A 145 -19.05 10.06 -22.99
N LYS A 146 -19.28 10.82 -21.92
CA LYS A 146 -18.33 11.86 -21.47
C LYS A 146 -17.76 11.58 -20.09
N ASN A 147 -16.58 12.19 -19.86
CA ASN A 147 -15.92 12.25 -18.54
C ASN A 147 -15.60 10.87 -17.95
N LEU A 148 -15.01 9.99 -18.76
CA LEU A 148 -14.37 8.77 -18.27
C LEU A 148 -13.10 9.13 -17.52
N ASN A 149 -12.95 8.67 -16.29
CA ASN A 149 -11.75 8.92 -15.50
C ASN A 149 -10.58 8.09 -16.04
N TYR A 150 -9.51 8.76 -16.40
CA TYR A 150 -8.28 8.13 -16.90
C TYR A 150 -7.39 7.64 -15.75
N TYR A 151 -6.82 6.44 -15.91
CA TYR A 151 -5.87 5.86 -14.97
C TYR A 151 -4.48 5.67 -15.56
N GLY A 152 -4.41 5.35 -16.83
CA GLY A 152 -3.18 5.09 -17.55
C GLY A 152 -3.45 4.37 -18.86
N LYS A 153 -2.39 4.06 -19.59
CA LYS A 153 -2.45 3.37 -20.90
C LYS A 153 -1.72 2.05 -20.86
N LEU A 154 -2.12 1.14 -21.73
CA LEU A 154 -1.45 -0.14 -21.97
C LEU A 154 -1.41 -0.45 -23.46
N THR A 155 -0.31 -1.04 -23.90
CA THR A 155 -0.21 -1.60 -25.23
C THR A 155 -0.93 -2.96 -25.27
N GLY A 156 -1.82 -3.13 -26.22
CA GLY A 156 -2.61 -4.34 -26.40
C GLY A 156 -2.73 -4.76 -27.85
N GLU A 157 -3.87 -5.34 -28.20
CA GLU A 157 -4.19 -5.72 -29.58
C GLU A 157 -4.48 -4.49 -30.45
N GLU A 158 -4.08 -4.51 -31.70
CA GLU A 158 -4.52 -3.57 -32.70
C GLU A 158 -5.91 -3.97 -33.22
N SER A 159 -6.96 -3.47 -32.55
CA SER A 159 -8.33 -3.86 -32.85
C SER A 159 -8.87 -3.34 -34.19
N ILE A 160 -8.32 -2.24 -34.66
CA ILE A 160 -8.64 -1.65 -35.98
C ILE A 160 -7.31 -1.41 -36.72
N LYS A 161 -7.12 -2.12 -37.81
CA LYS A 161 -5.89 -2.09 -38.61
C LYS A 161 -5.48 -0.66 -38.97
N GLY A 162 -4.24 -0.29 -38.65
CA GLY A 162 -3.66 1.01 -38.99
C GLY A 162 -3.95 2.12 -37.98
N LEU A 163 -4.70 1.84 -36.90
CA LEU A 163 -5.01 2.83 -35.85
C LEU A 163 -4.16 2.67 -34.61
N GLY A 164 -3.25 1.66 -34.57
CA GLY A 164 -2.36 1.41 -33.44
C GLY A 164 -2.96 0.48 -32.38
N ASN A 165 -2.24 0.31 -31.28
CA ASN A 165 -2.50 -0.73 -30.29
C ASN A 165 -2.57 -0.21 -28.85
N ILE A 166 -2.89 1.06 -28.68
CA ILE A 166 -2.99 1.69 -27.35
C ILE A 166 -4.42 1.56 -26.83
N TRP A 167 -4.52 1.14 -25.59
CA TRP A 167 -5.74 1.06 -24.80
C TRP A 167 -5.65 1.94 -23.57
N LEU A 168 -6.73 2.65 -23.25
CA LEU A 168 -6.85 3.47 -22.06
C LEU A 168 -7.54 2.68 -20.95
N TYR A 169 -6.91 2.59 -19.79
CA TYR A 169 -7.56 2.06 -18.59
C TYR A 169 -8.32 3.18 -17.92
N CYS A 170 -9.59 2.95 -17.67
CA CYS A 170 -10.48 3.98 -17.15
C CYS A 170 -11.50 3.44 -16.16
N SER A 171 -12.17 4.36 -15.50
CA SER A 171 -13.36 4.05 -14.72
C SER A 171 -14.49 5.04 -15.01
N PHE A 172 -15.71 4.58 -14.74
CA PHE A 172 -16.88 5.42 -14.65
C PHE A 172 -17.80 4.93 -13.54
N THR A 173 -18.70 5.79 -13.08
CA THR A 173 -19.69 5.45 -12.06
C THR A 173 -21.02 5.16 -12.72
N THR A 174 -21.59 3.98 -12.44
CA THR A 174 -22.91 3.60 -12.93
C THR A 174 -24.02 4.41 -12.22
N PRO A 175 -25.25 4.44 -12.75
CA PRO A 175 -26.39 5.08 -12.08
C PRO A 175 -26.64 4.54 -10.65
N GLU A 176 -26.26 3.29 -10.38
CA GLU A 176 -26.35 2.65 -9.06
C GLU A 176 -25.17 3.03 -8.13
N ASN A 177 -24.39 4.04 -8.50
CA ASN A 177 -23.20 4.52 -7.76
C ASN A 177 -22.10 3.47 -7.59
N LYS A 178 -21.98 2.55 -8.55
CA LYS A 178 -20.91 1.55 -8.59
C LYS A 178 -19.83 1.98 -9.56
N GLN A 179 -18.57 2.00 -9.08
CA GLN A 179 -17.42 2.24 -9.94
C GLN A 179 -17.07 0.99 -10.75
N VAL A 180 -16.96 1.15 -12.05
CA VAL A 180 -16.61 0.09 -13.02
C VAL A 180 -15.32 0.48 -13.71
N PHE A 181 -14.38 -0.46 -13.79
CA PHE A 181 -13.08 -0.29 -14.40
C PHE A 181 -12.92 -1.16 -15.62
N GLY A 182 -12.14 -0.70 -16.61
CA GLY A 182 -11.82 -1.49 -17.78
C GLY A 182 -11.01 -0.73 -18.82
N TYR A 183 -10.79 -1.38 -19.95
CA TYR A 183 -10.06 -0.84 -21.08
C TYR A 183 -10.99 -0.37 -22.18
N VAL A 184 -10.62 0.77 -22.76
CA VAL A 184 -11.24 1.33 -23.97
C VAL A 184 -10.15 1.49 -25.02
N TYR A 185 -10.45 1.12 -26.27
CA TYR A 185 -9.52 1.28 -27.38
C TYR A 185 -9.31 2.76 -27.70
N SER A 186 -8.08 3.26 -27.54
CA SER A 186 -7.75 4.68 -27.61
C SER A 186 -8.21 5.39 -28.88
N PRO A 187 -8.12 4.79 -30.08
CA PRO A 187 -8.59 5.44 -31.31
C PRO A 187 -10.08 5.78 -31.36
N LEU A 188 -10.88 5.20 -30.45
CA LEU A 188 -12.31 5.48 -30.34
C LEU A 188 -12.62 6.51 -29.25
N THR A 189 -11.62 7.19 -28.74
CA THR A 189 -11.72 8.22 -27.70
C THR A 189 -11.31 9.59 -28.22
N VAL A 190 -11.78 10.64 -27.56
CA VAL A 190 -11.45 12.04 -27.87
C VAL A 190 -11.31 12.83 -26.55
N ASN A 191 -10.78 14.05 -26.66
CA ASN A 191 -10.71 14.99 -25.55
C ASN A 191 -9.95 14.47 -24.31
N LEU A 192 -8.98 13.57 -24.50
CA LEU A 192 -8.10 13.22 -23.39
C LEU A 192 -7.39 14.46 -22.91
N SER A 193 -7.62 14.82 -21.66
CA SER A 193 -6.98 15.99 -21.03
C SER A 193 -5.46 15.84 -21.06
N PRO A 194 -4.71 16.94 -21.28
CA PRO A 194 -3.25 16.88 -21.25
C PRO A 194 -2.75 16.33 -19.92
N ILE A 195 -1.81 15.39 -20.00
CA ILE A 195 -1.14 14.84 -18.82
C ILE A 195 0.15 15.64 -18.64
N ASN A 196 0.16 16.46 -17.60
CA ASN A 196 1.33 17.24 -17.22
C ASN A 196 2.11 16.49 -16.14
N GLU A 197 3.40 16.78 -16.00
CA GLU A 197 4.16 16.31 -14.85
C GLU A 197 3.54 16.90 -13.57
N ASN A 198 3.51 16.08 -12.51
CA ASN A 198 3.10 16.53 -11.20
C ASN A 198 4.16 17.53 -10.67
N GLY A 199 3.75 18.74 -10.37
CA GLY A 199 4.65 19.82 -9.95
C GLY A 199 5.02 19.79 -8.47
N GLU A 200 4.57 18.78 -7.72
CA GLU A 200 4.87 18.65 -6.29
C GLU A 200 6.34 18.22 -6.08
N ASN A 201 7.10 19.07 -5.38
CA ASN A 201 8.49 18.77 -5.01
C ASN A 201 8.54 18.19 -3.59
N LEU A 202 8.24 16.91 -3.47
CA LEU A 202 8.29 16.21 -2.19
C LEU A 202 9.68 15.60 -1.94
N THR A 203 10.10 15.57 -0.67
CA THR A 203 11.40 15.04 -0.27
C THR A 203 11.40 13.51 -0.34
N PRO A 204 12.28 12.89 -1.16
CA PRO A 204 12.44 11.45 -1.18
C PRO A 204 13.03 10.92 0.14
N VAL A 205 12.57 9.75 0.57
CA VAL A 205 13.09 9.05 1.75
C VAL A 205 13.71 7.72 1.36
N SER A 206 14.79 7.35 2.01
CA SER A 206 15.39 6.04 1.81
C SER A 206 14.42 4.93 2.23
N VAL A 207 14.34 3.87 1.43
CA VAL A 207 13.50 2.68 1.72
C VAL A 207 13.88 2.03 3.05
N THR A 208 15.14 2.21 3.50
CA THR A 208 15.61 1.71 4.81
C THR A 208 14.94 2.40 5.99
N ASP A 209 14.42 3.61 5.78
CA ASP A 209 13.81 4.43 6.82
C ASP A 209 12.28 4.28 6.84
N TYR A 210 11.71 3.62 5.82
CA TYR A 210 10.28 3.37 5.75
C TYR A 210 9.88 2.15 6.59
N VAL A 211 9.25 2.41 7.72
CA VAL A 211 8.61 1.39 8.55
C VAL A 211 7.10 1.53 8.38
N PRO A 212 6.42 0.62 7.68
CA PRO A 212 4.97 0.69 7.51
C PRO A 212 4.29 0.65 8.88
N ILE A 213 3.31 1.51 9.10
CA ILE A 213 2.58 1.68 10.39
C ILE A 213 2.12 0.34 10.97
N ASN A 214 1.77 -0.62 10.13
CA ASN A 214 1.35 -1.96 10.54
C ASN A 214 2.49 -2.83 11.10
N SER A 215 3.77 -2.50 10.86
CA SER A 215 4.90 -3.27 11.41
C SER A 215 5.12 -2.97 12.90
N LEU A 216 4.68 -1.81 13.39
CA LEU A 216 4.75 -1.48 14.82
C LEU A 216 3.82 -2.33 15.70
N LEU A 217 2.79 -2.97 15.12
CA LEU A 217 1.90 -3.91 15.82
C LEU A 217 2.47 -5.34 15.87
N TYR A 218 3.48 -5.66 15.07
CA TYR A 218 4.21 -6.92 15.14
C TYR A 218 5.45 -6.80 16.03
N LEU A 219 5.23 -6.51 17.33
CA LEU A 219 6.18 -7.01 18.33
C LEU A 219 6.33 -8.50 18.05
N SER A 220 7.54 -8.93 17.70
CA SER A 220 7.78 -10.35 17.43
C SER A 220 7.23 -11.16 18.61
N LEU A 221 6.68 -12.33 18.34
CA LEU A 221 6.09 -13.20 19.36
C LEU A 221 7.08 -13.40 20.54
N SER A 222 8.39 -13.36 20.25
CA SER A 222 9.47 -13.45 21.22
C SER A 222 9.55 -12.24 22.16
N THR A 223 9.35 -11.02 21.67
CA THR A 223 9.40 -9.80 22.49
C THR A 223 8.17 -9.68 23.40
N LYS A 224 6.98 -10.06 22.91
CA LYS A 224 5.76 -10.16 23.75
C LYS A 224 5.94 -11.20 24.85
N ASN A 225 6.49 -12.37 24.53
CA ASN A 225 6.77 -13.43 25.50
C ASN A 225 7.81 -12.99 26.54
N LEU A 226 8.86 -12.28 26.15
CA LEU A 226 9.84 -11.73 27.08
C LEU A 226 9.24 -10.72 28.06
N ILE A 227 8.34 -9.85 27.61
CA ILE A 227 7.63 -8.89 28.49
C ILE A 227 6.73 -9.64 29.47
N ILE A 228 5.97 -10.64 29.01
CA ILE A 228 5.11 -11.45 29.87
C ILE A 228 5.96 -12.17 30.92
N ILE A 229 7.07 -12.78 30.55
CA ILE A 229 7.99 -13.48 31.45
C ILE A 229 8.59 -12.50 32.46
N ALA A 230 9.03 -11.32 32.03
CA ALA A 230 9.60 -10.30 32.90
C ALA A 230 8.62 -9.77 33.96
N ILE A 231 7.33 -9.80 33.68
CA ILE A 231 6.29 -9.39 34.63
C ILE A 231 5.81 -10.55 35.52
N THR A 232 5.62 -11.75 34.94
CA THR A 232 5.02 -12.89 35.66
C THR A 232 5.97 -13.51 36.66
N ILE A 233 7.28 -13.61 36.40
CA ILE A 233 8.24 -14.21 37.30
C ILE A 233 8.33 -13.43 38.63
N PRO A 234 8.52 -12.10 38.63
CA PRO A 234 8.50 -11.33 39.89
C PRO A 234 7.17 -11.40 40.65
N ALA A 235 6.04 -11.36 39.91
CA ALA A 235 4.71 -11.47 40.51
C ALA A 235 4.49 -12.80 41.24
N LEU A 236 4.87 -13.91 40.61
CA LEU A 236 4.82 -15.24 41.24
C LEU A 236 5.76 -15.37 42.44
N TYR A 237 6.94 -14.75 42.37
CA TYR A 237 7.87 -14.74 43.49
C TYR A 237 7.31 -13.96 44.69
N ILE A 238 6.69 -12.82 44.42
CA ILE A 238 6.01 -12.03 45.48
C ILE A 238 4.87 -12.85 46.09
N ALA A 239 4.01 -13.46 45.30
CA ALA A 239 2.92 -14.32 45.75
C ALA A 239 3.44 -15.47 46.61
N TYR A 240 4.54 -16.13 46.20
CA TYR A 240 5.19 -17.18 47.00
C TYR A 240 5.65 -16.67 48.36
N LEU A 241 6.19 -15.44 48.46
CA LEU A 241 6.62 -14.86 49.75
C LEU A 241 5.44 -14.61 50.69
N PHE A 242 4.25 -14.31 50.19
CA PHE A 242 3.04 -14.13 50.99
C PHE A 242 2.46 -15.47 51.49
N VAL A 243 2.57 -16.53 50.68
CA VAL A 243 2.01 -17.85 51.04
C VAL A 243 2.96 -18.69 51.91
N LYS A 244 4.27 -18.40 51.89
CA LYS A 244 5.26 -19.14 52.67
C LYS A 244 5.02 -19.00 54.16
N PRO A 245 4.70 -20.11 54.89
CA PRO A 245 4.41 -20.04 56.32
C PRO A 245 5.64 -19.54 57.08
N THR A 246 5.42 -18.54 57.93
CA THR A 246 6.45 -18.08 58.87
C THR A 246 6.70 -19.17 59.89
N LYS A 247 7.91 -19.76 59.89
CA LYS A 247 8.33 -20.61 61.02
C LYS A 247 8.28 -19.76 62.28
N ILE A 248 7.28 -20.00 63.12
CA ILE A 248 7.23 -19.47 64.45
C ILE A 248 8.36 -20.16 65.20
N LEU A 249 9.43 -19.43 65.53
CA LEU A 249 10.43 -19.89 66.47
C LEU A 249 9.70 -20.01 67.80
N LYS A 250 9.46 -21.27 68.26
CA LYS A 250 9.12 -21.54 69.63
C LYS A 250 10.41 -21.31 70.45
N GLU A 251 10.36 -20.30 71.30
CA GLU A 251 11.27 -20.20 72.48
C GLU A 251 10.98 -21.29 73.50
#